data_fad203228f17ffcd8845703563c4793e
#
_entry.id   fad203228f17ffcd8845703563c4793e
#
_cell.length_a   1.000
_cell.length_b   1.000
_cell.length_c   1.000
_cell.angle_alpha   90.00
_cell.angle_beta   90.00
_cell.angle_gamma   90.00
#
_symmetry.space_group_name_H-M   'P 1'
#
loop_
_entity.id
_entity.type
_entity.pdbx_description
1 polymer ?
#
loop_
_entity_poly.entity_id
_entity_poly.type
_entity_poly.pdbx_seq_one_letter_code
_entity_poly.pdbx_strand_id
1 'polypeptide(L)'
;MASSEQQIRFEHWANSQSLEAIVAASHGLPEALALVGHIVSISCFWAARVEGTAGNLDPWPTFTAPELETELRQLLDRWLRLSRCTAMDAQVRYVSSDGESRSNLFSEVLQEVLLHGAHHRGQIALVLRMKGFEPPRSTDFIPALRTAAIQKGI
;
A
#
# COMPACT_ATOMS: atom_id res chain seq x y z
N MET A 1 -3.24 21.17 0.88
CA MET A 1 -3.05 19.83 0.25
C MET A 1 -2.48 18.91 1.32
N ALA A 2 -2.91 17.64 1.41
CA ALA A 2 -2.34 16.68 2.36
C ALA A 2 -0.85 16.49 2.06
N SER A 3 0.00 16.38 3.11
CA SER A 3 1.43 16.13 2.93
C SER A 3 1.67 14.69 2.43
N SER A 4 2.81 14.45 1.81
CA SER A 4 3.21 13.08 1.42
C SER A 4 3.24 12.12 2.60
N GLU A 5 3.68 12.58 3.79
CA GLU A 5 3.64 11.76 5.00
C GLU A 5 2.21 11.39 5.43
N GLN A 6 1.25 12.33 5.33
CA GLN A 6 -0.15 12.02 5.63
C GLN A 6 -0.74 10.98 4.65
N GLN A 7 -0.40 11.09 3.38
CA GLN A 7 -0.81 10.13 2.35
C GLN A 7 -0.23 8.73 2.60
N ILE A 8 1.06 8.65 2.95
CA ILE A 8 1.74 7.38 3.27
C ILE A 8 1.16 6.74 4.53
N ARG A 9 0.91 7.52 5.59
CA ARG A 9 0.26 7.03 6.81
C ARG A 9 -1.17 6.56 6.56
N PHE A 10 -1.90 7.26 5.71
CA PHE A 10 -3.22 6.82 5.27
C PHE A 10 -3.16 5.47 4.57
N GLU A 11 -2.25 5.28 3.61
CA GLU A 11 -2.12 4.02 2.87
C GLU A 11 -1.83 2.85 3.82
N HIS A 12 -0.88 3.03 4.74
CA HIS A 12 -0.58 2.03 5.76
C HIS A 12 -1.80 1.71 6.64
N TRP A 13 -2.46 2.74 7.18
CA TRP A 13 -3.64 2.57 8.00
C TRP A 13 -4.76 1.83 7.27
N ALA A 14 -5.05 2.22 6.03
CA ALA A 14 -6.13 1.62 5.24
C ALA A 14 -5.85 0.14 4.90
N ASN A 15 -4.59 -0.20 4.58
CA ASN A 15 -4.18 -1.58 4.35
C ASN A 15 -4.24 -2.42 5.65
N SER A 16 -3.86 -1.83 6.80
CA SER A 16 -3.97 -2.50 8.11
C SER A 16 -5.42 -2.76 8.48
N GLN A 17 -6.34 -1.81 8.25
CA GLN A 17 -7.78 -2.02 8.47
C GLN A 17 -8.34 -3.17 7.61
N SER A 18 -7.86 -3.30 6.37
CA SER A 18 -8.25 -4.41 5.49
C SER A 18 -7.72 -5.75 6.00
N LEU A 19 -6.47 -5.80 6.47
CA LEU A 19 -5.87 -7.01 7.04
C LEU A 19 -6.58 -7.41 8.35
N GLU A 20 -6.88 -6.45 9.25
CA GLU A 20 -7.63 -6.69 10.49
C GLU A 20 -9.01 -7.31 10.21
N ALA A 21 -9.73 -6.81 9.20
CA ALA A 21 -11.03 -7.37 8.81
C ALA A 21 -10.90 -8.81 8.27
N ILE A 22 -9.85 -9.12 7.52
CA ILE A 22 -9.56 -10.48 7.03
C ILE A 22 -9.26 -11.41 8.21
N VAL A 23 -8.45 -10.98 9.17
CA VAL A 23 -8.10 -11.77 10.37
C VAL A 23 -9.33 -12.03 11.24
N ALA A 24 -10.22 -11.03 11.39
CA ALA A 24 -11.46 -11.17 12.14
C ALA A 24 -12.46 -12.14 11.49
N ALA A 25 -12.34 -12.40 10.21
CA ALA A 25 -13.22 -13.32 9.45
C ALA A 25 -12.99 -14.82 9.74
N SER A 26 -12.20 -15.19 10.72
CA SER A 26 -12.04 -16.49 11.42
C SER A 26 -11.69 -17.73 10.58
N HIS A 27 -11.70 -17.73 9.27
CA HIS A 27 -11.56 -18.97 8.45
C HIS A 27 -10.50 -18.88 7.37
N GLY A 28 -9.56 -17.95 7.51
CA GLY A 28 -8.55 -17.67 6.48
C GLY A 28 -9.24 -17.38 5.13
N LEU A 29 -9.03 -16.22 4.60
CA LEU A 29 -9.50 -15.86 3.26
C LEU A 29 -8.27 -15.73 2.36
N PRO A 30 -7.75 -16.86 1.81
CA PRO A 30 -6.48 -16.84 1.07
C PRO A 30 -6.53 -15.88 -0.12
N GLU A 31 -7.68 -15.74 -0.78
CA GLU A 31 -7.88 -14.79 -1.86
C GLU A 31 -7.80 -13.32 -1.39
N ALA A 32 -8.29 -13.02 -0.19
CA ALA A 32 -8.18 -11.68 0.39
C ALA A 32 -6.76 -11.39 0.91
N LEU A 33 -6.10 -12.37 1.53
CA LEU A 33 -4.69 -12.27 1.92
C LEU A 33 -3.79 -12.07 0.70
N ALA A 34 -4.04 -12.78 -0.40
CA ALA A 34 -3.30 -12.61 -1.65
C ALA A 34 -3.42 -11.19 -2.20
N LEU A 35 -4.59 -10.55 -2.08
CA LEU A 35 -4.76 -9.14 -2.48
C LEU A 35 -3.93 -8.18 -1.61
N VAL A 36 -3.87 -8.39 -0.28
CA VAL A 36 -2.97 -7.60 0.58
C VAL A 36 -1.51 -7.85 0.22
N GLY A 37 -1.11 -9.10 -0.02
CA GLY A 37 0.23 -9.46 -0.48
C GLY A 37 0.60 -8.78 -1.79
N HIS A 38 -0.34 -8.70 -2.72
CA HIS A 38 -0.16 -7.98 -3.99
C HIS A 38 0.03 -6.48 -3.77
N ILE A 39 -0.78 -5.82 -2.93
CA ILE A 39 -0.60 -4.40 -2.57
C ILE A 39 0.81 -4.16 -2.02
N VAL A 40 1.24 -5.00 -1.08
CA VAL A 40 2.58 -4.91 -0.47
C VAL A 40 3.67 -5.07 -1.51
N SER A 41 3.59 -6.11 -2.35
CA SER A 41 4.58 -6.42 -3.38
C SER A 41 4.75 -5.28 -4.38
N ILE A 42 3.65 -4.76 -4.92
CA ILE A 42 3.68 -3.63 -5.88
C ILE A 42 4.22 -2.36 -5.21
N SER A 43 3.84 -2.09 -3.96
CA SER A 43 4.37 -0.94 -3.22
C SER A 43 5.87 -1.05 -2.94
N CYS A 44 6.37 -2.25 -2.59
CA CYS A 44 7.81 -2.54 -2.45
C CYS A 44 8.56 -2.34 -3.76
N PHE A 45 7.96 -2.76 -4.88
CA PHE A 45 8.54 -2.61 -6.21
C PHE A 45 8.70 -1.13 -6.60
N TRP A 46 7.68 -0.31 -6.35
CA TRP A 46 7.79 1.13 -6.60
C TRP A 46 8.80 1.81 -5.68
N ALA A 47 8.86 1.42 -4.39
CA ALA A 47 9.87 1.93 -3.49
C ALA A 47 11.29 1.62 -3.98
N ALA A 48 11.54 0.40 -4.48
CA ALA A 48 12.83 0.01 -5.06
C ALA A 48 13.21 0.87 -6.28
N ARG A 49 12.24 1.20 -7.14
CA ARG A 49 12.45 2.13 -8.27
C ARG A 49 12.83 3.53 -7.82
N VAL A 50 12.20 4.05 -6.76
CA VAL A 50 12.56 5.34 -6.15
C VAL A 50 13.98 5.31 -5.60
N GLU A 51 14.41 4.19 -5.02
CA GLU A 51 15.76 3.98 -4.50
C GLU A 51 16.80 3.70 -5.59
N GLY A 52 16.37 3.55 -6.85
CA GLY A 52 17.26 3.21 -7.97
C GLY A 52 17.77 1.77 -7.91
N THR A 53 17.07 0.90 -7.18
CA THR A 53 17.41 -0.54 -7.10
C THR A 53 16.47 -1.33 -8.02
N ALA A 54 17.04 -2.28 -8.80
CA ALA A 54 16.24 -3.22 -9.58
C ALA A 54 15.90 -4.42 -8.70
N GLY A 55 14.62 -4.75 -8.56
CA GLY A 55 14.16 -5.94 -7.86
C GLY A 55 13.44 -6.88 -8.82
N ASN A 56 13.58 -8.19 -8.64
CA ASN A 56 12.62 -9.13 -9.21
C ASN A 56 11.31 -8.96 -8.46
N LEU A 57 10.24 -8.69 -9.21
CA LEU A 57 8.91 -8.60 -8.67
C LEU A 57 8.23 -9.97 -8.81
N ASP A 58 7.88 -10.59 -7.68
CA ASP A 58 6.75 -11.52 -7.64
C ASP A 58 5.50 -10.70 -7.33
N PRO A 59 4.58 -10.51 -8.28
CA PRO A 59 3.41 -9.69 -8.06
C PRO A 59 2.37 -10.33 -7.11
N TRP A 60 2.46 -11.65 -6.91
CA TRP A 60 1.51 -12.42 -6.10
C TRP A 60 2.20 -13.32 -5.06
N PRO A 61 3.03 -12.76 -4.17
CA PRO A 61 3.69 -13.55 -3.16
C PRO A 61 2.70 -14.11 -2.15
N THR A 62 3.03 -15.28 -1.59
CA THR A 62 2.23 -15.88 -0.54
C THR A 62 2.75 -15.42 0.82
N PHE A 63 1.87 -14.83 1.62
CA PHE A 63 2.13 -14.39 2.99
C PHE A 63 1.09 -14.94 3.96
N THR A 64 1.50 -15.15 5.18
CA THR A 64 0.60 -15.27 6.33
C THR A 64 0.19 -13.89 6.83
N ALA A 65 -0.88 -13.79 7.61
CA ALA A 65 -1.32 -12.51 8.17
C ALA A 65 -0.26 -11.84 9.08
N PRO A 66 0.48 -12.55 9.97
CA PRO A 66 1.57 -11.95 10.74
C PRO A 66 2.74 -11.45 9.89
N GLU A 67 3.06 -12.11 8.79
CA GLU A 67 4.08 -11.62 7.84
C GLU A 67 3.60 -10.32 7.19
N LEU A 68 2.34 -10.25 6.75
CA LEU A 68 1.76 -9.02 6.18
C LEU A 68 1.75 -7.85 7.17
N GLU A 69 1.47 -8.07 8.45
CA GLU A 69 1.59 -7.03 9.47
C GLU A 69 3.02 -6.49 9.56
N THR A 70 4.00 -7.37 9.47
CA THR A 70 5.42 -7.00 9.51
C THR A 70 5.82 -6.23 8.25
N GLU A 71 5.45 -6.71 7.08
CA GLU A 71 5.72 -6.07 5.80
C GLU A 71 5.08 -4.68 5.71
N LEU A 72 3.82 -4.52 6.14
CA LEU A 72 3.14 -3.23 6.15
C LEU A 72 3.86 -2.20 7.04
N ARG A 73 4.37 -2.60 8.21
CA ARG A 73 5.15 -1.70 9.09
C ARG A 73 6.47 -1.30 8.47
N GLN A 74 7.22 -2.27 7.89
CA GLN A 74 8.49 -1.98 7.21
C GLN A 74 8.27 -1.06 6.01
N LEU A 75 7.19 -1.28 5.29
CA LEU A 75 6.82 -0.49 4.13
C LEU A 75 6.46 0.96 4.52
N LEU A 76 5.75 1.16 5.63
CA LEU A 76 5.50 2.49 6.19
C LEU A 76 6.81 3.24 6.45
N ASP A 77 7.74 2.62 7.18
CA ASP A 77 9.03 3.23 7.53
C ASP A 77 9.85 3.54 6.28
N ARG A 78 9.82 2.66 5.28
CA ARG A 78 10.50 2.83 4.00
C ARG A 78 9.96 4.04 3.24
N TRP A 79 8.64 4.14 3.06
CA TRP A 79 8.01 5.26 2.35
C TRP A 79 8.15 6.59 3.09
N LEU A 80 8.04 6.60 4.43
CA LEU A 80 8.30 7.81 5.23
C LEU A 80 9.73 8.31 5.05
N ARG A 81 10.71 7.41 5.02
CA ARG A 81 12.10 7.75 4.76
C ARG A 81 12.27 8.32 3.34
N LEU A 82 11.70 7.66 2.33
CA LEU A 82 11.75 8.12 0.94
C LEU A 82 11.11 9.50 0.76
N SER A 83 9.97 9.75 1.39
CA SER A 83 9.28 11.05 1.29
C SER A 83 10.03 12.21 1.92
N ARG A 84 10.97 11.93 2.84
CA ARG A 84 11.82 12.96 3.47
C ARG A 84 13.06 13.27 2.66
N CYS A 85 13.55 12.33 1.87
CA CYS A 85 14.79 12.51 1.11
C CYS A 85 14.58 12.71 -0.40
N THR A 86 13.33 12.62 -0.90
CA THR A 86 13.00 12.73 -2.31
C THR A 86 12.00 13.86 -2.52
N ALA A 87 12.36 14.85 -3.35
CA ALA A 87 11.45 15.94 -3.71
C ALA A 87 10.27 15.39 -4.55
N MET A 88 9.08 15.98 -4.39
CA MET A 88 7.87 15.51 -5.07
C MET A 88 7.96 15.62 -6.61
N ASP A 89 8.77 16.51 -7.11
CA ASP A 89 9.06 16.73 -8.54
C ASP A 89 10.34 16.01 -9.01
N ALA A 90 10.98 15.21 -8.15
CA ALA A 90 12.16 14.43 -8.52
C ALA A 90 11.78 13.35 -9.55
N GLN A 91 12.66 13.15 -10.52
CA GLN A 91 12.50 12.15 -11.58
C GLN A 91 12.92 10.76 -11.08
N VAL A 92 11.98 9.84 -11.04
CA VAL A 92 12.20 8.41 -10.80
C VAL A 92 12.37 7.71 -12.14
N ARG A 93 13.60 7.28 -12.44
CA ARG A 93 13.92 6.57 -13.69
C ARG A 93 13.97 5.07 -13.46
N TYR A 94 13.37 4.32 -14.38
CA TYR A 94 13.32 2.86 -14.29
C TYR A 94 13.17 2.22 -15.67
N VAL A 95 13.40 0.91 -15.73
CA VAL A 95 13.08 0.11 -16.91
C VAL A 95 11.75 -0.61 -16.63
N SER A 96 10.79 -0.47 -17.52
CA SER A 96 9.49 -1.14 -17.43
C SER A 96 9.58 -2.61 -17.88
N SER A 97 8.52 -3.39 -17.65
CA SER A 97 8.48 -4.82 -17.97
C SER A 97 8.63 -5.13 -19.46
N ASP A 98 8.35 -4.15 -20.33
CA ASP A 98 8.56 -4.22 -21.78
C ASP A 98 10.02 -3.90 -22.20
N GLY A 99 10.91 -3.62 -21.24
CA GLY A 99 12.31 -3.27 -21.48
C GLY A 99 12.55 -1.80 -21.82
N GLU A 100 11.51 -0.97 -21.84
CA GLU A 100 11.61 0.46 -22.16
C GLU A 100 12.05 1.29 -20.94
N SER A 101 12.93 2.27 -21.20
CA SER A 101 13.30 3.27 -20.19
C SER A 101 12.16 4.25 -19.98
N ARG A 102 11.74 4.39 -18.74
CA ARG A 102 10.63 5.25 -18.32
C ARG A 102 11.09 6.22 -17.23
N SER A 103 10.33 7.30 -17.09
CA SER A 103 10.54 8.27 -16.01
C SER A 103 9.20 8.84 -15.58
N ASN A 104 9.00 8.91 -14.27
CA ASN A 104 7.84 9.54 -13.65
C ASN A 104 8.29 10.46 -12.52
N LEU A 105 7.47 11.43 -12.15
CA LEU A 105 7.70 12.21 -10.94
C LEU A 105 7.47 11.34 -9.70
N PHE A 106 8.20 11.62 -8.62
CA PHE A 106 7.96 10.93 -7.34
C PHE A 106 6.51 11.10 -6.86
N SER A 107 5.91 12.26 -7.09
CA SER A 107 4.49 12.50 -6.80
C SER A 107 3.55 11.58 -7.58
N GLU A 108 3.87 11.26 -8.84
CA GLU A 108 3.08 10.33 -9.66
C GLU A 108 3.24 8.88 -9.17
N VAL A 109 4.47 8.50 -8.78
CA VAL A 109 4.73 7.19 -8.18
C VAL A 109 3.96 7.02 -6.86
N LEU A 110 3.96 8.03 -6.00
CA LEU A 110 3.19 7.99 -4.76
C LEU A 110 1.68 7.88 -5.04
N GLN A 111 1.18 8.63 -6.01
CA GLN A 111 -0.22 8.56 -6.43
C GLN A 111 -0.58 7.16 -6.97
N GLU A 112 0.29 6.53 -7.76
CA GLU A 112 0.10 5.16 -8.25
C GLU A 112 -0.04 4.18 -7.09
N VAL A 113 0.83 4.23 -6.10
CA VAL A 113 0.78 3.35 -4.91
C VAL A 113 -0.56 3.51 -4.16
N LEU A 114 -1.02 4.75 -3.97
CA LEU A 114 -2.28 5.04 -3.27
C LEU A 114 -3.50 4.54 -4.05
N LEU A 115 -3.55 4.78 -5.36
CA LEU A 115 -4.67 4.38 -6.22
C LEU A 115 -4.73 2.86 -6.39
N HIS A 116 -3.57 2.21 -6.57
CA HIS A 116 -3.45 0.76 -6.64
C HIS A 116 -3.93 0.09 -5.35
N GLY A 117 -3.49 0.59 -4.19
CA GLY A 117 -3.96 0.11 -2.89
C GLY A 117 -5.47 0.27 -2.73
N ALA A 118 -6.02 1.44 -3.07
CA ALA A 118 -7.47 1.70 -2.99
C ALA A 118 -8.28 0.76 -3.88
N HIS A 119 -7.81 0.47 -5.11
CA HIS A 119 -8.43 -0.48 -6.03
C HIS A 119 -8.56 -1.87 -5.40
N HIS A 120 -7.47 -2.40 -4.86
CA HIS A 120 -7.47 -3.75 -4.28
C HIS A 120 -8.18 -3.81 -2.92
N ARG A 121 -8.17 -2.76 -2.11
CA ARG A 121 -9.01 -2.69 -0.90
C ARG A 121 -10.50 -2.79 -1.20
N GLY A 122 -10.95 -2.19 -2.31
CA GLY A 122 -12.32 -2.38 -2.79
C GLY A 122 -12.63 -3.84 -3.12
N GLN A 123 -11.70 -4.56 -3.74
CA GLN A 123 -11.83 -6.00 -4.01
C GLN A 123 -11.85 -6.83 -2.71
N ILE A 124 -10.98 -6.51 -1.74
CA ILE A 124 -10.98 -7.17 -0.42
C ILE A 124 -12.34 -7.01 0.27
N ALA A 125 -12.87 -5.78 0.29
CA ALA A 125 -14.18 -5.50 0.87
C ALA A 125 -15.31 -6.28 0.17
N LEU A 126 -15.23 -6.45 -1.15
CA LEU A 126 -16.17 -7.25 -1.93
C LEU A 126 -16.06 -8.74 -1.57
N VAL A 127 -14.85 -9.31 -1.50
CA VAL A 127 -14.61 -10.71 -1.12
C VAL A 127 -15.21 -10.99 0.26
N LEU A 128 -14.95 -10.13 1.25
CA LEU A 128 -15.50 -10.27 2.60
C LEU A 128 -17.04 -10.30 2.58
N ARG A 129 -17.68 -9.34 1.90
CA ARG A 129 -19.16 -9.31 1.79
C ARG A 129 -19.73 -10.55 1.11
N MET A 130 -19.11 -10.99 0.00
CA MET A 130 -19.56 -12.19 -0.72
C MET A 130 -19.47 -13.48 0.13
N LYS A 131 -18.53 -13.51 1.06
CA LYS A 131 -18.35 -14.62 2.02
C LYS A 131 -19.17 -14.47 3.30
N GLY A 132 -19.97 -13.40 3.43
CA GLY A 132 -20.82 -13.16 4.60
C GLY A 132 -20.08 -12.57 5.81
N PHE A 133 -18.91 -11.99 5.60
CA PHE A 133 -18.12 -11.33 6.65
C PHE A 133 -18.27 -9.81 6.60
N GLU A 134 -18.03 -9.16 7.74
CA GLU A 134 -17.99 -7.71 7.81
C GLU A 134 -16.79 -7.16 7.02
N PRO A 135 -17.00 -6.22 6.10
CA PRO A 135 -15.92 -5.55 5.41
C PRO A 135 -15.14 -4.64 6.37
N PRO A 136 -13.92 -4.19 6.00
CA PRO A 136 -13.24 -3.17 6.77
C PRO A 136 -14.13 -1.94 6.91
N ARG A 137 -14.00 -1.23 8.03
CA ARG A 137 -14.61 0.11 8.17
C ARG A 137 -14.14 1.00 7.03
N SER A 138 -14.88 2.08 6.76
CA SER A 138 -14.50 2.99 5.68
C SER A 138 -13.00 3.30 5.68
N THR A 139 -12.33 2.94 4.60
CA THR A 139 -10.93 3.26 4.32
C THR A 139 -10.81 4.50 3.43
N ASP A 140 -11.82 5.39 3.44
CA ASP A 140 -11.82 6.63 2.71
C ASP A 140 -10.88 7.65 3.35
N PHE A 141 -10.21 8.43 2.51
CA PHE A 141 -9.15 9.34 2.93
C PHE A 141 -9.64 10.44 3.88
N ILE A 142 -10.75 11.10 3.57
CA ILE A 142 -11.25 12.22 4.39
C ILE A 142 -11.68 11.79 5.81
N PRO A 143 -12.45 10.71 6.02
CA PRO A 143 -12.70 10.19 7.36
C PRO A 143 -11.43 9.78 8.10
N ALA A 144 -10.47 9.18 7.40
CA ALA A 144 -9.20 8.72 7.98
C ALA A 144 -8.36 9.86 8.56
N LEU A 145 -8.37 11.04 7.94
CA LEU A 145 -7.66 12.23 8.45
C LEU A 145 -8.09 12.65 9.87
N ARG A 146 -9.25 12.17 10.34
CA ARG A 146 -9.76 12.43 11.69
C ARG A 146 -9.23 11.43 12.72
N THR A 147 -8.54 10.39 12.27
CA THR A 147 -7.98 9.36 13.17
C THR A 147 -6.63 9.77 13.73
N ALA A 148 -6.36 9.43 15.00
CA ALA A 148 -5.09 9.71 15.65
C ALA A 148 -3.89 9.03 14.94
N ALA A 149 -4.13 7.93 14.21
CA ALA A 149 -3.10 7.19 13.47
C ALA A 149 -2.47 8.02 12.34
N ILE A 150 -3.24 8.96 11.75
CA ILE A 150 -2.78 9.81 10.64
C ILE A 150 -2.34 11.19 11.16
N GLN A 151 -2.94 11.65 12.27
CA GLN A 151 -2.66 12.98 12.85
C GLN A 151 -1.32 13.06 13.59
N LYS A 152 -0.77 11.95 14.09
CA LYS A 152 0.50 11.91 14.87
C LYS A 152 1.78 12.18 14.06
N GLY A 153 1.67 12.82 12.94
CA GLY A 153 2.79 13.21 12.07
C GLY A 153 2.89 14.72 11.83
N ILE A 154 2.15 15.54 12.61
CA ILE A 154 2.24 17.00 12.59
C ILE A 154 3.03 17.48 13.79
#